data_54961896ba41e7fc617c0b14c34ab020
#
_entry.id   54961896ba41e7fc617c0b14c34ab020
#
_cell.length_a   1.000
_cell.length_b   1.000
_cell.length_c   1.000
_cell.angle_alpha   90.00
_cell.angle_beta   90.00
_cell.angle_gamma   90.00
#
_symmetry.space_group_name_H-M   'P 1'
#
loop_
_entity.id
_entity.type
_entity.pdbx_description
1 polymer ?
#
loop_
_entity_poly.entity_id
_entity_poly.type
_entity_poly.pdbx_seq_one_letter_code
_entity_poly.pdbx_strand_id
1 'polypeptide(L)'
;ANYQVIPLPQEVTLSQESPFNLNDGTIIAYPEHNELLKRNAEFLAEYISQSTGHTLQTEALAPGSEAPKGAITLGLDPAIGNREGYVLTVKADRVTLNGQTENGVFYGIQTLRKSIPAETKATSILLPAGSIQDEPRFSYRGMHLDVGRHFFPIEFVKKYIDLLALHNMNTFHWHLTEDQGWRIEIKKYPKLTEIGAWRDRTVIGRNTEEYDNTRYGGFYTQEQAKEIVKYAG
;
A
#
# COMPACT_ATOMS: atom_id res chain seq x y z
N ALA A 1 8.78 18.61 -3.70
CA ALA A 1 8.09 17.87 -2.62
C ALA A 1 7.75 18.83 -1.48
N ASN A 2 6.62 18.67 -0.84
CA ASN A 2 6.18 19.55 0.25
C ASN A 2 5.40 18.82 1.34
N TYR A 3 5.35 17.49 1.27
CA TYR A 3 4.61 16.60 2.18
C TYR A 3 3.09 16.89 2.32
N GLN A 4 2.54 17.70 1.42
CA GLN A 4 1.08 17.92 1.32
C GLN A 4 0.45 16.81 0.49
N VAL A 5 0.36 15.64 1.10
CA VAL A 5 -0.15 14.41 0.47
C VAL A 5 -1.56 14.09 0.96
N ILE A 6 -2.25 13.15 0.33
CA ILE A 6 -3.58 12.69 0.74
C ILE A 6 -3.47 11.23 1.22
N PRO A 7 -3.84 10.89 2.46
CA PRO A 7 -4.28 11.81 3.53
C PRO A 7 -3.18 12.79 3.95
N LEU A 8 -3.58 13.96 4.45
CA LEU A 8 -2.63 14.94 4.98
C LEU A 8 -2.11 14.46 6.34
N PRO A 9 -0.78 14.39 6.57
CA PRO A 9 -0.24 14.09 7.87
C PRO A 9 -0.67 15.11 8.94
N GLN A 10 -0.81 14.66 10.18
CA GLN A 10 -1.27 15.52 11.27
C GLN A 10 -0.32 16.69 11.56
N GLU A 11 0.98 16.45 11.46
CA GLU A 11 2.00 17.45 11.72
C GLU A 11 3.10 17.40 10.65
N VAL A 12 3.39 18.55 10.04
CA VAL A 12 4.49 18.74 9.09
C VAL A 12 5.25 20.00 9.48
N THR A 13 6.47 19.85 9.94
CA THR A 13 7.36 20.95 10.32
C THR A 13 8.58 20.95 9.38
N LEU A 14 8.62 21.91 8.44
CA LEU A 14 9.77 22.08 7.54
C LEU A 14 10.88 22.86 8.27
N SER A 15 12.13 22.49 7.97
CA SER A 15 13.32 23.21 8.43
C SER A 15 13.95 24.03 7.31
N GLN A 16 14.86 24.94 7.66
CA GLN A 16 15.65 25.72 6.70
C GLN A 16 16.94 25.00 6.28
N GLU A 17 17.14 23.76 6.75
CA GLU A 17 18.29 22.95 6.36
C GLU A 17 18.23 22.55 4.88
N SER A 18 19.39 22.19 4.33
CA SER A 18 19.46 21.67 2.97
C SER A 18 18.57 20.42 2.80
N PRO A 19 17.89 20.26 1.67
CA PRO A 19 17.08 19.09 1.39
C PRO A 19 17.95 17.82 1.29
N PHE A 20 17.34 16.68 1.53
CA PHE A 20 17.93 15.38 1.21
C PHE A 20 17.91 15.17 -0.31
N ASN A 21 19.03 14.71 -0.85
CA ASN A 21 19.18 14.40 -2.28
C ASN A 21 19.04 12.90 -2.53
N LEU A 22 17.85 12.47 -2.93
CA LEU A 22 17.58 11.09 -3.32
C LEU A 22 18.05 10.86 -4.76
N ASN A 23 18.89 9.85 -4.95
CA ASN A 23 19.50 9.47 -6.23
C ASN A 23 19.84 7.97 -6.25
N ASP A 24 20.43 7.46 -7.32
CA ASP A 24 20.79 6.03 -7.47
C ASP A 24 21.76 5.50 -6.41
N GLY A 25 22.51 6.38 -5.75
CA GLY A 25 23.42 6.00 -4.64
C GLY A 25 22.73 5.91 -3.28
N THR A 26 21.43 6.25 -3.20
CA THR A 26 20.66 6.17 -1.96
C THR A 26 20.39 4.70 -1.60
N ILE A 27 20.66 4.33 -0.35
CA ILE A 27 20.41 3.00 0.19
C ILE A 27 19.20 3.08 1.12
N ILE A 28 18.34 2.05 1.12
CA ILE A 28 17.26 1.89 2.10
C ILE A 28 17.72 0.85 3.12
N ALA A 29 17.99 1.30 4.34
CA ALA A 29 18.51 0.47 5.41
C ALA A 29 17.39 0.07 6.39
N TYR A 30 17.45 -1.16 6.90
CA TYR A 30 16.50 -1.71 7.86
C TYR A 30 17.21 -2.62 8.86
N PRO A 31 16.69 -2.81 10.09
CA PRO A 31 17.28 -3.73 11.06
C PRO A 31 17.30 -5.17 10.55
N GLU A 32 18.45 -5.85 10.65
CA GLU A 32 18.51 -7.28 10.36
C GLU A 32 17.53 -8.09 11.24
N HIS A 33 17.12 -9.26 10.78
CA HIS A 33 16.15 -10.14 11.45
C HIS A 33 14.72 -9.58 11.58
N ASN A 34 14.39 -8.47 10.91
CA ASN A 34 13.01 -7.98 10.81
C ASN A 34 12.51 -8.10 9.37
N GLU A 35 11.87 -9.23 9.06
CA GLU A 35 11.37 -9.52 7.71
C GLU A 35 10.27 -8.56 7.25
N LEU A 36 9.48 -7.98 8.15
CA LEU A 36 8.44 -7.00 7.80
C LEU A 36 9.08 -5.65 7.43
N LEU A 37 10.11 -5.20 8.14
CA LEU A 37 10.84 -3.99 7.76
C LEU A 37 11.66 -4.19 6.48
N LYS A 38 12.21 -5.38 6.25
CA LYS A 38 12.81 -5.74 4.97
C LYS A 38 11.81 -5.58 3.83
N ARG A 39 10.61 -6.16 3.98
CA ARG A 39 9.54 -6.04 2.99
C ARG A 39 9.12 -4.57 2.78
N ASN A 40 9.05 -3.78 3.84
CA ASN A 40 8.80 -2.34 3.76
C ASN A 40 9.90 -1.61 2.97
N ALA A 41 11.17 -1.96 3.17
CA ALA A 41 12.28 -1.40 2.39
C ALA A 41 12.18 -1.77 0.91
N GLU A 42 11.85 -3.02 0.59
CA GLU A 42 11.63 -3.50 -0.77
C GLU A 42 10.46 -2.76 -1.45
N PHE A 43 9.33 -2.55 -0.75
CA PHE A 43 8.22 -1.73 -1.26
C PHE A 43 8.65 -0.29 -1.57
N LEU A 44 9.39 0.34 -0.68
CA LEU A 44 9.87 1.70 -0.91
C LEU A 44 10.79 1.77 -2.12
N ALA A 45 11.72 0.82 -2.27
CA ALA A 45 12.61 0.72 -3.42
C ALA A 45 11.82 0.56 -4.72
N GLU A 46 10.81 -0.30 -4.73
CA GLU A 46 9.95 -0.54 -5.89
C GLU A 46 9.15 0.73 -6.26
N TYR A 47 8.53 1.39 -5.28
CA TYR A 47 7.77 2.63 -5.52
C TYR A 47 8.64 3.75 -6.09
N ILE A 48 9.86 3.90 -5.57
CA ILE A 48 10.82 4.88 -6.09
C ILE A 48 11.21 4.52 -7.53
N SER A 49 11.51 3.26 -7.80
CA SER A 49 11.85 2.79 -9.13
C SER A 49 10.74 3.03 -10.15
N GLN A 50 9.50 2.70 -9.81
CA GLN A 50 8.33 2.92 -10.68
C GLN A 50 8.09 4.41 -10.99
N SER A 51 8.29 5.29 -10.01
CA SER A 51 8.00 6.72 -10.15
C SER A 51 9.13 7.50 -10.82
N THR A 52 10.38 7.06 -10.66
CA THR A 52 11.57 7.87 -10.99
C THR A 52 12.54 7.17 -11.94
N GLY A 53 12.49 5.85 -12.01
CA GLY A 53 13.47 5.01 -12.71
C GLY A 53 14.76 4.74 -11.90
N HIS A 54 14.92 5.34 -10.71
CA HIS A 54 16.06 5.05 -9.83
C HIS A 54 15.92 3.66 -9.20
N THR A 55 17.00 2.88 -9.20
CA THR A 55 17.06 1.55 -8.59
C THR A 55 17.85 1.62 -7.30
N LEU A 56 17.16 1.65 -6.16
CA LEU A 56 17.78 1.73 -4.85
C LEU A 56 18.09 0.33 -4.29
N GLN A 57 19.23 0.20 -3.62
CA GLN A 57 19.60 -1.01 -2.90
C GLN A 57 18.96 -1.01 -1.50
N THR A 58 18.60 -2.19 -1.02
CA THR A 58 18.17 -2.40 0.37
C THR A 58 19.27 -3.10 1.15
N GLU A 59 19.51 -2.68 2.39
CA GLU A 59 20.60 -3.20 3.23
C GLU A 59 20.12 -3.49 4.65
N ALA A 60 20.45 -4.68 5.14
CA ALA A 60 20.20 -5.05 6.52
C ALA A 60 21.31 -4.52 7.44
N LEU A 61 20.95 -3.86 8.53
CA LEU A 61 21.87 -3.32 9.51
C LEU A 61 21.93 -4.21 10.75
N ALA A 62 23.14 -4.60 11.13
CA ALA A 62 23.36 -5.31 12.39
C ALA A 62 23.02 -4.40 13.60
N PRO A 63 22.62 -4.98 14.76
CA PRO A 63 22.33 -4.21 15.96
C PRO A 63 23.50 -3.30 16.36
N GLY A 64 23.20 -2.01 16.58
CA GLY A 64 24.21 -1.01 16.92
C GLY A 64 25.04 -0.45 15.78
N SER A 65 24.82 -0.91 14.56
CA SER A 65 25.45 -0.34 13.36
C SER A 65 24.77 0.96 12.97
N GLU A 66 25.55 1.92 12.51
CA GLU A 66 25.02 3.16 11.93
C GLU A 66 24.77 2.98 10.43
N ALA A 67 23.65 3.53 9.95
CA ALA A 67 23.38 3.59 8.53
C ALA A 67 24.39 4.51 7.82
N PRO A 68 24.77 4.20 6.56
CA PRO A 68 25.63 5.06 5.79
C PRO A 68 25.00 6.44 5.56
N LYS A 69 25.85 7.46 5.36
CA LYS A 69 25.36 8.79 4.95
C LYS A 69 24.63 8.69 3.61
N GLY A 70 23.57 9.44 3.48
CA GLY A 70 22.73 9.40 2.29
C GLY A 70 21.74 8.23 2.27
N ALA A 71 21.57 7.50 3.39
CA ALA A 71 20.59 6.42 3.49
C ALA A 71 19.23 6.91 3.96
N ILE A 72 18.20 6.15 3.57
CA ILE A 72 16.86 6.14 4.17
C ILE A 72 16.83 4.98 5.16
N THR A 73 16.65 5.24 6.44
CA THR A 73 16.66 4.22 7.50
C THR A 73 15.25 3.97 8.00
N LEU A 74 14.83 2.72 7.99
CA LEU A 74 13.58 2.25 8.59
C LEU A 74 13.86 1.69 9.98
N GLY A 75 13.00 2.01 10.96
CA GLY A 75 13.16 1.53 12.32
C GLY A 75 11.85 1.47 13.10
N LEU A 76 11.95 0.99 14.33
CA LEU A 76 10.84 0.97 15.28
C LEU A 76 11.17 1.86 16.48
N ASP A 77 10.18 2.61 16.95
CA ASP A 77 10.25 3.41 18.15
C ASP A 77 9.01 3.16 19.02
N PRO A 78 9.15 2.39 20.13
CA PRO A 78 8.04 2.09 21.03
C PRO A 78 7.45 3.33 21.72
N ALA A 79 8.16 4.47 21.72
CA ALA A 79 7.66 5.71 22.30
C ALA A 79 6.56 6.39 21.49
N ILE A 80 6.39 6.00 20.20
CA ILE A 80 5.28 6.46 19.38
C ILE A 80 3.97 5.86 19.94
N GLY A 81 3.01 6.72 20.24
CA GLY A 81 1.82 6.35 21.03
C GLY A 81 0.82 5.44 20.32
N ASN A 82 0.81 5.42 19.00
CA ASN A 82 -0.14 4.67 18.18
C ASN A 82 0.55 3.58 17.36
N ARG A 83 0.02 2.36 17.35
CA ARG A 83 0.60 1.21 16.62
C ARG A 83 0.78 1.45 15.12
N GLU A 84 -0.05 2.27 14.51
CA GLU A 84 0.02 2.66 13.11
C GLU A 84 0.63 4.07 12.93
N GLY A 85 1.12 4.68 14.02
CA GLY A 85 1.79 5.98 14.00
C GLY A 85 3.23 5.88 13.53
N TYR A 86 3.73 6.98 12.97
CA TYR A 86 5.11 7.10 12.50
C TYR A 86 5.67 8.51 12.67
N VAL A 87 6.99 8.59 12.67
CA VAL A 87 7.77 9.82 12.58
C VAL A 87 8.75 9.69 11.43
N LEU A 88 8.66 10.60 10.47
CA LEU A 88 9.56 10.71 9.32
C LEU A 88 10.40 11.99 9.50
N THR A 89 11.71 11.84 9.65
CA THR A 89 12.66 12.94 9.77
C THR A 89 13.56 12.99 8.55
N VAL A 90 13.61 14.13 7.89
CA VAL A 90 14.43 14.37 6.70
C VAL A 90 15.50 15.41 7.03
N LYS A 91 16.76 15.02 6.87
CA LYS A 91 17.95 15.89 6.97
C LYS A 91 18.76 15.81 5.70
N ALA A 92 19.66 16.74 5.50
CA ALA A 92 20.50 16.78 4.28
C ALA A 92 21.30 15.48 4.04
N ASP A 93 21.72 14.81 5.11
CA ASP A 93 22.60 13.64 5.05
C ASP A 93 21.88 12.30 5.31
N ARG A 94 20.60 12.31 5.69
CA ARG A 94 19.83 11.10 6.00
C ARG A 94 18.33 11.32 6.04
N VAL A 95 17.58 10.25 5.82
CA VAL A 95 16.14 10.17 6.12
C VAL A 95 15.95 9.05 7.14
N THR A 96 15.18 9.33 8.21
CA THR A 96 14.83 8.34 9.23
C THR A 96 13.31 8.20 9.29
N LEU A 97 12.81 7.00 9.16
CA LEU A 97 11.39 6.67 9.30
C LEU A 97 11.20 5.62 10.37
N ASN A 98 10.62 6.02 11.48
CA ASN A 98 10.30 5.15 12.61
C ASN A 98 8.79 5.01 12.76
N GLY A 99 8.31 3.79 12.96
CA GLY A 99 6.94 3.50 13.37
C GLY A 99 6.90 2.89 14.76
N GLN A 100 5.75 2.93 15.44
CA GLN A 100 5.62 2.12 16.66
C GLN A 100 5.69 0.63 16.30
N THR A 101 5.09 0.26 15.17
CA THR A 101 5.18 -1.07 14.56
C THR A 101 5.55 -0.94 13.08
N GLU A 102 5.77 -2.07 12.42
CA GLU A 102 6.03 -2.13 10.98
C GLU A 102 4.88 -1.53 10.15
N ASN A 103 3.64 -1.58 10.66
CA ASN A 103 2.50 -0.96 10.00
C ASN A 103 2.63 0.58 10.00
N GLY A 104 3.11 1.17 11.11
CA GLY A 104 3.40 2.61 11.15
C GLY A 104 4.47 3.00 10.12
N VAL A 105 5.54 2.21 10.01
CA VAL A 105 6.57 2.40 8.97
C VAL A 105 5.97 2.32 7.58
N PHE A 106 5.08 1.36 7.32
CA PHE A 106 4.39 1.23 6.04
C PHE A 106 3.60 2.50 5.65
N TYR A 107 2.86 3.10 6.60
CA TYR A 107 2.14 4.35 6.33
C TYR A 107 3.06 5.55 6.14
N GLY A 108 4.18 5.60 6.86
CA GLY A 108 5.23 6.59 6.60
C GLY A 108 5.86 6.45 5.20
N ILE A 109 6.02 5.22 4.71
CA ILE A 109 6.45 4.93 3.34
C ILE A 109 5.42 5.48 2.34
N GLN A 110 4.11 5.33 2.59
CA GLN A 110 3.09 5.90 1.70
C GLN A 110 3.16 7.43 1.66
N THR A 111 3.47 8.09 2.75
CA THR A 111 3.69 9.54 2.80
C THR A 111 4.93 9.94 2.00
N LEU A 112 6.05 9.26 2.21
CA LEU A 112 7.29 9.50 1.47
C LEU A 112 7.09 9.26 -0.05
N ARG A 113 6.48 8.13 -0.44
CA ARG A 113 6.13 7.81 -1.82
C ARG A 113 5.33 8.92 -2.50
N LYS A 114 4.26 9.39 -1.86
CA LYS A 114 3.39 10.45 -2.39
C LYS A 114 4.06 11.83 -2.45
N SER A 115 5.13 12.02 -1.67
CA SER A 115 5.94 13.26 -1.70
C SER A 115 6.93 13.31 -2.85
N ILE A 116 7.22 12.18 -3.48
CA ILE A 116 8.05 12.09 -4.68
C ILE A 116 7.18 12.49 -5.88
N PRO A 117 7.63 13.43 -6.72
CA PRO A 117 6.88 13.80 -7.93
C PRO A 117 6.65 12.58 -8.83
N ALA A 118 5.41 12.40 -9.30
CA ALA A 118 5.08 11.32 -10.21
C ALA A 118 5.79 11.50 -11.56
N GLU A 119 6.22 10.37 -12.15
CA GLU A 119 6.81 10.32 -13.49
C GLU A 119 8.00 11.27 -13.70
N THR A 120 8.77 11.52 -12.66
CA THR A 120 9.98 12.35 -12.79
C THR A 120 11.13 11.52 -13.36
N LYS A 121 11.80 12.07 -14.38
CA LYS A 121 13.05 11.54 -14.94
C LYS A 121 14.27 12.33 -14.46
N ALA A 122 14.14 13.03 -13.35
CA ALA A 122 15.25 13.78 -12.78
C ALA A 122 16.34 12.85 -12.28
N THR A 123 17.61 13.24 -12.46
CA THR A 123 18.77 12.50 -11.97
C THR A 123 18.85 12.49 -10.45
N SER A 124 18.13 13.36 -9.77
CA SER A 124 18.01 13.44 -8.33
C SER A 124 16.68 14.08 -7.92
N ILE A 125 16.21 13.72 -6.75
CA ILE A 125 14.97 14.26 -6.18
C ILE A 125 15.30 14.89 -4.83
N LEU A 126 14.94 16.17 -4.69
CA LEU A 126 15.13 16.90 -3.46
C LEU A 126 13.92 16.75 -2.55
N LEU A 127 14.14 16.15 -1.37
CA LEU A 127 13.16 16.05 -0.30
C LEU A 127 13.44 17.14 0.72
N PRO A 128 12.50 18.09 0.96
CA PRO A 128 12.70 19.17 1.93
C PRO A 128 13.03 18.62 3.32
N ALA A 129 13.98 19.25 3.99
CA ALA A 129 14.32 18.88 5.36
C ALA A 129 13.19 19.27 6.33
N GLY A 130 12.95 18.43 7.33
CA GLY A 130 11.90 18.62 8.30
C GLY A 130 11.50 17.36 9.03
N SER A 131 10.42 17.45 9.80
CA SER A 131 9.80 16.34 10.53
C SER A 131 8.33 16.25 10.19
N ILE A 132 7.89 15.04 9.94
CA ILE A 132 6.50 14.68 9.69
C ILE A 132 6.08 13.66 10.73
N GLN A 133 4.98 13.93 11.44
CA GLN A 133 4.40 13.01 12.41
C GLN A 133 2.95 12.76 12.02
N ASP A 134 2.56 11.51 12.05
CA ASP A 134 1.19 11.14 11.74
C ASP A 134 0.79 9.87 12.47
N GLU A 135 -0.49 9.79 12.77
CA GLU A 135 -1.16 8.61 13.29
C GLU A 135 -2.62 8.61 12.85
N PRO A 136 -3.24 7.45 12.66
CA PRO A 136 -4.63 7.41 12.24
C PRO A 136 -5.57 7.85 13.36
N ARG A 137 -6.54 8.68 13.02
CA ARG A 137 -7.63 9.08 13.91
C ARG A 137 -8.61 7.94 14.20
N PHE A 138 -8.81 7.04 13.23
CA PHE A 138 -9.71 5.90 13.32
C PHE A 138 -8.94 4.60 13.15
N SER A 139 -9.18 3.63 14.03
CA SER A 139 -8.57 2.30 13.95
C SER A 139 -9.09 1.45 12.79
N TYR A 140 -10.35 1.66 12.37
CA TYR A 140 -10.94 1.03 11.18
C TYR A 140 -10.98 2.03 10.03
N ARG A 141 -10.31 1.70 8.93
CA ARG A 141 -10.29 2.49 7.70
C ARG A 141 -10.41 1.53 6.52
N GLY A 142 -11.64 1.32 6.08
CA GLY A 142 -11.92 0.27 5.11
C GLY A 142 -12.70 0.73 3.90
N MET A 143 -12.59 -0.06 2.85
CA MET A 143 -13.42 0.03 1.65
C MET A 143 -14.02 -1.32 1.31
N HIS A 144 -15.17 -1.27 0.68
CA HIS A 144 -15.96 -2.42 0.25
C HIS A 144 -15.88 -2.55 -1.27
N LEU A 145 -15.68 -3.77 -1.76
CA LEU A 145 -15.81 -4.11 -3.18
C LEU A 145 -16.81 -5.25 -3.34
N ASP A 146 -17.95 -4.96 -3.96
CA ASP A 146 -18.95 -5.94 -4.32
C ASP A 146 -18.57 -6.60 -5.66
N VAL A 147 -18.12 -7.84 -5.58
CA VAL A 147 -17.83 -8.67 -6.76
C VAL A 147 -18.96 -9.65 -7.08
N GLY A 148 -19.99 -9.70 -6.25
CA GLY A 148 -21.20 -10.52 -6.46
C GLY A 148 -22.05 -10.00 -7.61
N ARG A 149 -22.41 -8.70 -7.60
CA ARG A 149 -23.19 -8.08 -8.67
C ARG A 149 -22.41 -7.99 -9.96
N HIS A 150 -21.11 -7.62 -9.89
CA HIS A 150 -20.21 -7.64 -11.04
C HIS A 150 -18.87 -8.28 -10.65
N PHE A 151 -18.44 -9.23 -11.43
CA PHE A 151 -17.16 -9.91 -11.22
C PHE A 151 -15.99 -9.05 -11.71
N PHE A 152 -14.95 -8.95 -10.89
CA PHE A 152 -13.69 -8.29 -11.23
C PHE A 152 -12.54 -9.30 -11.21
N PRO A 153 -11.63 -9.28 -12.19
CA PRO A 153 -10.48 -10.18 -12.21
C PRO A 153 -9.51 -9.91 -11.04
N ILE A 154 -8.66 -10.89 -10.75
CA ILE A 154 -7.74 -10.85 -9.59
C ILE A 154 -6.79 -9.64 -9.65
N GLU A 155 -6.36 -9.24 -10.83
CA GLU A 155 -5.49 -8.07 -11.04
C GLU A 155 -6.18 -6.75 -10.65
N PHE A 156 -7.49 -6.66 -10.89
CA PHE A 156 -8.26 -5.49 -10.42
C PHE A 156 -8.35 -5.47 -8.89
N VAL A 157 -8.56 -6.64 -8.27
CA VAL A 157 -8.62 -6.76 -6.80
C VAL A 157 -7.28 -6.34 -6.18
N LYS A 158 -6.14 -6.77 -6.74
CA LYS A 158 -4.81 -6.33 -6.31
C LYS A 158 -4.64 -4.81 -6.45
N LYS A 159 -5.00 -4.25 -7.60
CA LYS A 159 -4.96 -2.80 -7.82
C LYS A 159 -5.84 -2.05 -6.81
N TYR A 160 -7.00 -2.60 -6.46
CA TYR A 160 -7.87 -2.01 -5.44
C TYR A 160 -7.20 -1.99 -4.06
N ILE A 161 -6.51 -3.08 -3.69
CA ILE A 161 -5.71 -3.17 -2.45
C ILE A 161 -4.57 -2.15 -2.46
N ASP A 162 -3.86 -1.98 -3.58
CA ASP A 162 -2.80 -0.98 -3.72
C ASP A 162 -3.32 0.44 -3.49
N LEU A 163 -4.53 0.74 -3.98
CA LEU A 163 -5.17 2.04 -3.77
C LEU A 163 -5.60 2.23 -2.31
N LEU A 164 -6.06 1.17 -1.63
CA LEU A 164 -6.32 1.21 -0.19
C LEU A 164 -5.05 1.56 0.59
N ALA A 165 -3.95 0.86 0.29
CA ALA A 165 -2.64 1.12 0.89
C ALA A 165 -2.18 2.55 0.64
N LEU A 166 -2.28 3.05 -0.60
CA LEU A 166 -1.91 4.41 -0.99
C LEU A 166 -2.66 5.48 -0.17
N HIS A 167 -3.90 5.21 0.23
CA HIS A 167 -4.74 6.10 1.02
C HIS A 167 -4.71 5.79 2.53
N ASN A 168 -3.73 5.03 3.01
CA ASN A 168 -3.55 4.65 4.41
C ASN A 168 -4.76 3.91 5.01
N MET A 169 -5.48 3.16 4.20
CA MET A 169 -6.55 2.27 4.66
C MET A 169 -5.97 0.92 5.09
N ASN A 170 -6.63 0.27 6.06
CA ASN A 170 -6.14 -0.96 6.68
C ASN A 170 -7.12 -2.13 6.58
N THR A 171 -8.27 -1.95 5.94
CA THR A 171 -9.30 -2.99 5.87
C THR A 171 -9.91 -3.06 4.49
N PHE A 172 -9.90 -4.24 3.90
CA PHE A 172 -10.57 -4.54 2.65
C PHE A 172 -11.75 -5.48 2.90
N HIS A 173 -12.97 -5.00 2.65
CA HIS A 173 -14.17 -5.83 2.68
C HIS A 173 -14.45 -6.38 1.27
N TRP A 174 -14.02 -7.58 1.02
CA TRP A 174 -14.24 -8.29 -0.24
C TRP A 174 -15.57 -9.04 -0.19
N HIS A 175 -16.61 -8.49 -0.80
CA HIS A 175 -17.97 -9.03 -0.81
C HIS A 175 -18.11 -10.07 -1.92
N LEU A 176 -18.03 -11.35 -1.57
CA LEU A 176 -17.84 -12.47 -2.49
C LEU A 176 -19.13 -13.18 -2.92
N THR A 177 -20.24 -13.00 -2.19
CA THR A 177 -21.40 -13.87 -2.40
C THR A 177 -22.71 -13.09 -2.37
N GLU A 178 -23.47 -13.23 -3.44
CA GLU A 178 -24.81 -12.67 -3.61
C GLU A 178 -25.67 -13.58 -4.50
N ASP A 179 -26.99 -13.30 -4.58
CA ASP A 179 -27.92 -14.00 -5.46
C ASP A 179 -27.60 -13.78 -6.96
N GLN A 180 -27.01 -12.63 -7.31
CA GLN A 180 -26.57 -12.33 -8.68
C GLN A 180 -25.27 -13.04 -9.07
N GLY A 181 -24.51 -13.56 -8.10
CA GLY A 181 -23.32 -14.33 -8.36
C GLY A 181 -22.56 -14.77 -7.11
N TRP A 182 -22.30 -16.08 -7.06
CA TRP A 182 -21.42 -16.68 -6.06
C TRP A 182 -19.98 -16.68 -6.59
N ARG A 183 -19.05 -16.02 -5.91
CA ARG A 183 -17.71 -15.73 -6.45
C ARG A 183 -16.56 -16.48 -5.79
N ILE A 184 -16.82 -17.31 -4.77
CA ILE A 184 -15.76 -18.08 -4.11
C ILE A 184 -15.95 -19.58 -4.30
N GLU A 185 -14.91 -20.26 -4.77
CA GLU A 185 -14.91 -21.71 -4.94
C GLU A 185 -15.06 -22.43 -3.60
N ILE A 186 -16.04 -23.33 -3.53
CA ILE A 186 -16.21 -24.28 -2.43
C ILE A 186 -16.12 -25.69 -3.01
N LYS A 187 -14.98 -26.34 -2.91
CA LYS A 187 -14.71 -27.65 -3.55
C LYS A 187 -15.73 -28.73 -3.17
N LYS A 188 -16.27 -28.64 -1.93
CA LYS A 188 -17.34 -29.54 -1.45
C LYS A 188 -18.69 -29.30 -2.14
N TYR A 189 -18.92 -28.12 -2.65
CA TYR A 189 -20.18 -27.69 -3.28
C TYR A 189 -19.93 -27.05 -4.66
N PRO A 190 -19.47 -27.82 -5.66
CA PRO A 190 -19.01 -27.29 -6.94
C PRO A 190 -20.08 -26.51 -7.72
N LYS A 191 -21.35 -26.87 -7.55
CA LYS A 191 -22.47 -26.17 -8.20
C LYS A 191 -22.59 -24.69 -7.82
N LEU A 192 -22.01 -24.27 -6.69
CA LEU A 192 -21.97 -22.86 -6.31
C LEU A 192 -21.20 -22.01 -7.32
N THR A 193 -20.17 -22.56 -7.96
CA THR A 193 -19.39 -21.86 -8.98
C THR A 193 -19.70 -22.33 -10.41
N GLU A 194 -20.05 -23.58 -10.61
CA GLU A 194 -20.45 -24.08 -11.94
C GLU A 194 -21.75 -23.45 -12.45
N ILE A 195 -22.69 -23.22 -11.53
CA ILE A 195 -24.02 -22.64 -11.82
C ILE A 195 -24.15 -21.27 -11.18
N GLY A 196 -23.95 -21.16 -9.87
CA GLY A 196 -24.23 -19.96 -9.09
C GLY A 196 -23.32 -18.76 -9.41
N ALA A 197 -22.18 -18.98 -10.05
CA ALA A 197 -21.29 -17.90 -10.50
C ALA A 197 -21.70 -17.29 -11.85
N TRP A 198 -22.76 -17.79 -12.49
CA TRP A 198 -23.15 -17.40 -13.85
C TRP A 198 -24.60 -16.96 -13.92
N ARG A 199 -24.91 -15.99 -14.76
CA ARG A 199 -26.26 -15.56 -15.12
C ARG A 199 -26.38 -15.40 -16.63
N ASP A 200 -27.56 -15.65 -17.17
CA ASP A 200 -27.80 -15.61 -18.62
C ASP A 200 -28.00 -14.19 -19.14
N ARG A 201 -28.34 -13.26 -18.27
CA ARG A 201 -28.57 -11.86 -18.63
C ARG A 201 -28.41 -10.94 -17.41
N THR A 202 -28.13 -9.67 -17.68
CA THR A 202 -28.06 -8.62 -16.66
C THR A 202 -29.15 -7.57 -16.94
N VAL A 203 -29.83 -7.09 -15.90
CA VAL A 203 -30.79 -6.01 -16.02
C VAL A 203 -30.08 -4.70 -16.40
N ILE A 204 -30.63 -3.96 -17.34
CA ILE A 204 -30.14 -2.65 -17.77
C ILE A 204 -30.87 -1.58 -16.98
N GLY A 205 -30.12 -0.79 -16.20
CA GLY A 205 -30.67 0.25 -15.34
C GLY A 205 -31.26 -0.28 -14.03
N ARG A 206 -32.06 0.55 -13.36
CA ARG A 206 -32.66 0.24 -12.05
C ARG A 206 -34.17 0.07 -12.20
N ASN A 207 -34.70 -1.05 -11.70
CA ASN A 207 -36.12 -1.37 -11.72
C ASN A 207 -36.74 -1.35 -13.14
N THR A 208 -36.01 -1.86 -14.13
CA THR A 208 -36.50 -2.02 -15.51
C THR A 208 -36.72 -3.51 -15.80
N GLU A 209 -37.47 -3.81 -16.86
CA GLU A 209 -37.60 -5.16 -17.42
C GLU A 209 -36.69 -5.36 -18.64
N GLU A 210 -35.76 -4.43 -18.87
CA GLU A 210 -34.80 -4.51 -19.96
C GLU A 210 -33.57 -5.31 -19.54
N TYR A 211 -33.07 -6.17 -20.42
CA TYR A 211 -31.91 -7.04 -20.18
C TYR A 211 -30.95 -7.01 -21.37
N ASP A 212 -29.64 -7.16 -21.06
CA ASP A 212 -28.60 -7.21 -22.06
C ASP A 212 -28.51 -8.57 -22.81
N ASN A 213 -29.20 -9.60 -22.32
CA ASN A 213 -29.20 -10.96 -22.84
C ASN A 213 -27.79 -11.55 -23.07
N THR A 214 -26.84 -11.11 -22.26
CA THR A 214 -25.45 -11.53 -22.32
C THR A 214 -25.12 -12.40 -21.10
N ARG A 215 -24.63 -13.60 -21.35
CA ARG A 215 -24.16 -14.48 -20.28
C ARG A 215 -22.97 -13.85 -19.59
N TYR A 216 -23.06 -13.72 -18.28
CA TYR A 216 -22.07 -13.06 -17.46
C TYR A 216 -21.75 -13.85 -16.19
N GLY A 217 -20.48 -13.86 -15.78
CA GLY A 217 -20.08 -14.51 -14.54
C GLY A 217 -18.58 -14.64 -14.39
N GLY A 218 -18.20 -15.40 -13.38
CA GLY A 218 -16.82 -15.66 -12.99
C GLY A 218 -16.75 -15.96 -11.50
N PHE A 219 -15.65 -16.50 -11.06
CA PHE A 219 -15.39 -16.79 -9.64
C PHE A 219 -13.89 -16.83 -9.38
N TYR A 220 -13.53 -16.76 -8.11
CA TYR A 220 -12.17 -16.94 -7.63
C TYR A 220 -11.99 -18.37 -7.12
N THR A 221 -10.88 -19.00 -7.50
CA THR A 221 -10.46 -20.26 -6.90
C THR A 221 -9.99 -20.05 -5.46
N GLN A 222 -9.93 -21.11 -4.66
CA GLN A 222 -9.37 -21.02 -3.30
C GLN A 222 -7.91 -20.55 -3.31
N GLU A 223 -7.15 -20.95 -4.32
CA GLU A 223 -5.76 -20.52 -4.51
C GLU A 223 -5.67 -19.02 -4.78
N GLN A 224 -6.53 -18.48 -5.64
CA GLN A 224 -6.61 -17.03 -5.89
C GLN A 224 -7.05 -16.25 -4.63
N ALA A 225 -7.98 -16.81 -3.84
CA ALA A 225 -8.37 -16.17 -2.57
C ALA A 225 -7.19 -16.13 -1.58
N LYS A 226 -6.41 -17.22 -1.46
CA LYS A 226 -5.17 -17.24 -0.66
C LYS A 226 -4.12 -16.26 -1.17
N GLU A 227 -3.99 -16.15 -2.48
CA GLU A 227 -3.08 -15.18 -3.12
C GLU A 227 -3.43 -13.75 -2.71
N ILE A 228 -4.72 -13.38 -2.75
CA ILE A 228 -5.17 -12.05 -2.33
C ILE A 228 -4.91 -11.82 -0.84
N VAL A 229 -5.18 -12.79 0.02
CA VAL A 229 -4.89 -12.68 1.47
C VAL A 229 -3.39 -12.46 1.70
N LYS A 230 -2.54 -13.23 1.00
CA LYS A 230 -1.08 -13.06 1.08
C LYS A 230 -0.60 -11.71 0.52
N TYR A 231 -1.25 -11.23 -0.53
CA TYR A 231 -0.92 -9.95 -1.17
C TYR A 231 -1.27 -8.75 -0.26
N ALA A 232 -2.39 -8.84 0.45
CA ALA A 232 -2.89 -7.78 1.33
C ALA A 232 -2.23 -7.75 2.72
N GLY A 233 -1.64 -8.86 3.17
CA GLY A 233 -0.96 -9.01 4.48
C GLY A 233 0.56 -8.80 4.37
#